data_ccb6b0ad7e90ff0998f88b4a41b16f0a
#
_entry.id   ccb6b0ad7e90ff0998f88b4a41b16f0a
#
_cell.length_a   1.000
_cell.length_b   1.000
_cell.length_c   1.000
_cell.angle_alpha   90.00
_cell.angle_beta   90.00
_cell.angle_gamma   90.00
#
_symmetry.space_group_name_H-M   'P 1'
#
loop_
_entity.id
_entity.type
_entity.pdbx_description
1 polymer ?
#
loop_
_entity_poly.entity_id
_entity_poly.type
_entity_poly.pdbx_seq_one_letter_code
_entity_poly.pdbx_strand_id
1 'polypeptide(L)'
;MDETVGLSRRDRRRLATRAEILAAARELLLEVGPEGLSLRQVARRADFSPAALYTYFSNKDSLIASLFAESFEHLDAYLRRVPGDLSPDRRVVELGLAYMEFARDNPMDLRCMMLSTSLDLPPSSGKALGLGAARLIGETFRQGVQQGVFQPDGLFSAPEMAYGVWALVHGMVSVAGIDLSEVSGEVSADPRRVLETYVALLMAPR
;
A
#
# COMPACT_ATOMS: atom_id res chain seq x y z
N MET A 1 0.83 15.18 -13.67
CA MET A 1 0.16 16.46 -14.01
C MET A 1 -0.34 17.01 -12.70
N ASP A 2 0.20 18.14 -12.28
CA ASP A 2 0.02 18.69 -10.92
C ASP A 2 -1.44 19.16 -10.74
N GLU A 3 -2.22 18.45 -9.92
CA GLU A 3 -3.63 18.79 -9.61
C GLU A 3 -3.80 20.15 -8.89
N THR A 4 -2.69 20.83 -8.59
CA THR A 4 -2.73 22.15 -7.91
C THR A 4 -2.98 23.34 -8.83
N VAL A 5 -3.01 23.13 -10.15
CA VAL A 5 -3.25 24.19 -11.16
C VAL A 5 -4.75 24.49 -11.22
N GLY A 6 -5.21 25.41 -10.40
CA GLY A 6 -6.61 25.88 -10.34
C GLY A 6 -7.14 26.11 -8.93
N LEU A 7 -6.45 25.66 -7.90
CA LEU A 7 -6.88 25.85 -6.52
C LEU A 7 -6.66 27.28 -6.04
N SER A 8 -7.62 27.83 -5.29
CA SER A 8 -7.44 29.13 -4.63
C SER A 8 -6.28 29.08 -3.62
N ARG A 9 -5.72 30.26 -3.28
CA ARG A 9 -4.69 30.36 -2.23
C ARG A 9 -5.19 29.80 -0.88
N ARG A 10 -6.47 29.93 -0.60
CA ARG A 10 -7.12 29.40 0.60
C ARG A 10 -7.14 27.87 0.59
N ASP A 11 -7.48 27.28 -0.55
CA ASP A 11 -7.56 25.80 -0.68
C ASP A 11 -6.18 25.18 -0.57
N ARG A 12 -5.17 25.76 -1.23
CA ARG A 12 -3.77 25.30 -1.09
C ARG A 12 -3.30 25.33 0.37
N ARG A 13 -3.60 26.42 1.10
CA ARG A 13 -3.25 26.52 2.52
C ARG A 13 -3.99 25.47 3.34
N ARG A 14 -5.27 25.22 3.06
CA ARG A 14 -6.07 24.21 3.74
C ARG A 14 -5.51 22.80 3.51
N LEU A 15 -5.10 22.48 2.29
CA LEU A 15 -4.45 21.20 1.96
C LEU A 15 -3.10 21.04 2.68
N ALA A 16 -2.26 22.07 2.67
CA ALA A 16 -0.99 22.04 3.38
C ALA A 16 -1.17 21.80 4.88
N THR A 17 -2.09 22.55 5.52
CA THR A 17 -2.41 22.32 6.93
C THR A 17 -2.95 20.92 7.21
N ARG A 18 -3.81 20.39 6.32
CA ARG A 18 -4.31 19.02 6.45
C ARG A 18 -3.17 17.99 6.39
N ALA A 19 -2.22 18.17 5.49
CA ALA A 19 -1.03 17.31 5.38
C ALA A 19 -0.15 17.37 6.64
N GLU A 20 0.07 18.55 7.22
CA GLU A 20 0.80 18.71 8.48
C GLU A 20 0.13 17.96 9.64
N ILE A 21 -1.21 18.05 9.75
CA ILE A 21 -1.98 17.32 10.75
C ILE A 21 -1.87 15.79 10.53
N LEU A 22 -1.95 15.33 9.29
CA LEU A 22 -1.85 13.89 8.97
C LEU A 22 -0.44 13.37 9.25
N ALA A 23 0.61 14.13 8.98
CA ALA A 23 1.99 13.74 9.32
C ALA A 23 2.15 13.53 10.83
N ALA A 24 1.72 14.50 11.65
CA ALA A 24 1.76 14.40 13.11
C ALA A 24 0.90 13.24 13.64
N ALA A 25 -0.25 13.01 13.02
CA ALA A 25 -1.16 11.91 13.40
C ALA A 25 -0.55 10.55 13.06
N ARG A 26 0.15 10.41 11.93
CA ARG A 26 0.83 9.17 11.50
C ARG A 26 1.93 8.79 12.50
N GLU A 27 2.79 9.72 12.85
CA GLU A 27 3.82 9.50 13.86
C GLU A 27 3.21 9.03 15.18
N LEU A 28 2.21 9.76 15.68
CA LEU A 28 1.55 9.43 16.94
C LEU A 28 0.83 8.07 16.89
N LEU A 29 0.16 7.75 15.77
CA LEU A 29 -0.49 6.45 15.57
C LEU A 29 0.51 5.29 15.70
N LEU A 30 1.72 5.45 15.16
CA LEU A 30 2.76 4.43 15.21
C LEU A 30 3.45 4.34 16.57
N GLU A 31 3.44 5.43 17.37
CA GLU A 31 3.98 5.45 18.73
C GLU A 31 3.05 4.80 19.75
N VAL A 32 1.75 5.15 19.72
CA VAL A 32 0.81 4.80 20.80
C VAL A 32 -0.29 3.84 20.35
N GLY A 33 -0.29 3.47 19.09
CA GLY A 33 -1.34 2.64 18.49
C GLY A 33 -2.69 3.34 18.31
N PRO A 34 -3.65 2.67 17.65
CA PRO A 34 -4.96 3.24 17.37
C PRO A 34 -5.74 3.59 18.65
N GLU A 35 -5.65 2.75 19.68
CA GLU A 35 -6.38 2.96 20.93
C GLU A 35 -5.87 4.18 21.71
N GLY A 36 -4.55 4.38 21.72
CA GLY A 36 -3.91 5.50 22.38
C GLY A 36 -4.04 6.84 21.66
N LEU A 37 -4.41 6.83 20.38
CA LEU A 37 -4.54 8.05 19.57
C LEU A 37 -5.76 8.88 19.96
N SER A 38 -5.57 10.20 20.09
CA SER A 38 -6.68 11.15 20.25
C SER A 38 -6.45 12.43 19.47
N LEU A 39 -7.55 13.07 19.01
CA LEU A 39 -7.48 14.36 18.30
C LEU A 39 -6.76 15.44 19.11
N ARG A 40 -6.90 15.45 20.44
CA ARG A 40 -6.22 16.42 21.32
C ARG A 40 -4.70 16.23 21.31
N GLN A 41 -4.22 14.98 21.33
CA GLN A 41 -2.78 14.70 21.22
C GLN A 41 -2.23 15.09 19.86
N VAL A 42 -2.96 14.80 18.78
CA VAL A 42 -2.57 15.21 17.43
C VAL A 42 -2.54 16.74 17.31
N ALA A 43 -3.55 17.44 17.81
CA ALA A 43 -3.55 18.91 17.82
C ALA A 43 -2.31 19.48 18.51
N ARG A 44 -1.97 18.94 19.70
CA ARG A 44 -0.77 19.35 20.45
C ARG A 44 0.53 19.03 19.68
N ARG A 45 0.61 17.85 19.03
CA ARG A 45 1.78 17.43 18.25
C ARG A 45 2.00 18.31 17.01
N ALA A 46 0.91 18.68 16.36
CA ALA A 46 0.90 19.50 15.14
C ALA A 46 0.92 21.02 15.41
N ASP A 47 0.96 21.45 16.68
CA ASP A 47 0.90 22.86 17.10
C ASP A 47 -0.40 23.59 16.66
N PHE A 48 -1.54 22.88 16.75
CA PHE A 48 -2.86 23.42 16.47
C PHE A 48 -3.74 23.42 17.73
N SER A 49 -4.71 24.33 17.78
CA SER A 49 -5.77 24.23 18.79
C SER A 49 -6.68 23.02 18.49
N PRO A 50 -7.22 22.37 19.54
CA PRO A 50 -8.20 21.30 19.32
C PRO A 50 -9.40 21.73 18.48
N ALA A 51 -9.89 22.96 18.67
CA ALA A 51 -10.98 23.54 17.87
C ALA A 51 -10.64 23.63 16.39
N ALA A 52 -9.41 24.04 16.06
CA ALA A 52 -8.92 24.08 14.67
C ALA A 52 -8.90 22.69 14.05
N LEU A 53 -8.45 21.66 14.80
CA LEU A 53 -8.39 20.29 14.30
C LEU A 53 -9.78 19.74 13.94
N TYR A 54 -10.79 20.04 14.73
CA TYR A 54 -12.17 19.62 14.44
C TYR A 54 -12.75 20.23 13.16
N THR A 55 -12.13 21.28 12.59
CA THR A 55 -12.52 21.82 11.27
C THR A 55 -12.03 20.95 10.11
N TYR A 56 -11.05 20.05 10.36
CA TYR A 56 -10.48 19.14 9.38
C TYR A 56 -10.98 17.72 9.55
N PHE A 57 -11.14 17.26 10.79
CA PHE A 57 -11.52 15.88 11.12
C PHE A 57 -12.61 15.88 12.19
N SER A 58 -13.77 15.31 11.88
CA SER A 58 -14.93 15.29 12.77
C SER A 58 -14.72 14.43 14.01
N ASN A 59 -13.93 13.37 13.90
CA ASN A 59 -13.63 12.42 14.97
C ASN A 59 -12.32 11.66 14.69
N LYS A 60 -11.91 10.81 15.64
CA LYS A 60 -10.72 9.96 15.53
C LYS A 60 -10.77 9.03 14.31
N ASP A 61 -11.93 8.43 14.06
CA ASP A 61 -12.09 7.47 12.98
C ASP A 61 -11.92 8.12 11.59
N SER A 62 -12.44 9.36 11.43
CA SER A 62 -12.25 10.12 10.19
C SER A 62 -10.78 10.52 9.95
N LEU A 63 -10.04 10.78 11.02
CA LEU A 63 -8.59 11.04 10.95
C LEU A 63 -7.84 9.76 10.54
N ILE A 64 -8.07 8.64 11.22
CA ILE A 64 -7.45 7.35 10.92
C ILE A 64 -7.79 6.90 9.50
N ALA A 65 -9.04 7.02 9.09
CA ALA A 65 -9.46 6.72 7.72
C ALA A 65 -8.70 7.54 6.68
N SER A 66 -8.47 8.83 6.97
CA SER A 66 -7.69 9.70 6.08
C SER A 66 -6.21 9.33 6.02
N LEU A 67 -5.62 8.88 7.13
CA LEU A 67 -4.24 8.37 7.14
C LEU A 67 -4.08 7.14 6.24
N PHE A 68 -5.01 6.19 6.34
CA PHE A 68 -4.96 5.00 5.51
C PHE A 68 -5.22 5.32 4.03
N ALA A 69 -6.18 6.22 3.76
CA ALA A 69 -6.44 6.68 2.39
C ALA A 69 -5.18 7.25 1.74
N GLU A 70 -4.47 8.14 2.44
CA GLU A 70 -3.24 8.76 1.95
C GLU A 70 -2.14 7.72 1.70
N SER A 71 -1.95 6.76 2.62
CA SER A 71 -0.95 5.69 2.45
C SER A 71 -1.26 4.81 1.23
N PHE A 72 -2.53 4.49 0.98
CA PHE A 72 -2.95 3.75 -0.21
C PHE A 72 -2.85 4.57 -1.50
N GLU A 73 -3.10 5.88 -1.47
CA GLU A 73 -2.89 6.78 -2.60
C GLU A 73 -1.40 6.85 -2.99
N HIS A 74 -0.51 6.88 -2.00
CA HIS A 74 0.93 6.81 -2.23
C HIS A 74 1.33 5.48 -2.89
N LEU A 75 0.85 4.34 -2.41
CA LEU A 75 1.07 3.04 -3.06
C LEU A 75 0.58 3.04 -4.50
N ASP A 76 -0.64 3.53 -4.73
CA ASP A 76 -1.26 3.57 -6.05
C ASP A 76 -0.43 4.40 -7.05
N ALA A 77 0.21 5.49 -6.57
CA ALA A 77 1.13 6.29 -7.38
C ALA A 77 2.36 5.49 -7.86
N TYR A 78 2.88 4.56 -7.06
CA TYR A 78 3.97 3.66 -7.48
C TYR A 78 3.48 2.63 -8.49
N LEU A 79 2.35 2.00 -8.22
CA LEU A 79 1.79 0.97 -9.11
C LEU A 79 1.41 1.53 -10.49
N ARG A 80 0.93 2.77 -10.56
CA ARG A 80 0.60 3.44 -11.84
C ARG A 80 1.81 3.74 -12.72
N ARG A 81 3.03 3.70 -12.21
CA ARG A 81 4.25 3.84 -13.02
C ARG A 81 4.51 2.61 -13.89
N VAL A 82 3.93 1.46 -13.53
CA VAL A 82 4.08 0.21 -14.27
C VAL A 82 3.29 0.29 -15.58
N PRO A 83 3.95 0.13 -16.75
CA PRO A 83 3.29 0.21 -18.03
C PRO A 83 2.14 -0.80 -18.17
N GLY A 84 1.03 -0.36 -18.75
CA GLY A 84 -0.16 -1.18 -18.93
C GLY A 84 -0.08 -2.16 -20.10
N ASP A 85 0.85 -1.96 -21.00
CA ASP A 85 1.08 -2.72 -22.24
C ASP A 85 2.06 -3.89 -22.10
N LEU A 86 2.62 -4.08 -20.90
CA LEU A 86 3.45 -5.26 -20.60
C LEU A 86 2.62 -6.54 -20.70
N SER A 87 3.29 -7.65 -21.10
CA SER A 87 2.70 -8.98 -20.97
C SER A 87 2.30 -9.26 -19.50
N PRO A 88 1.22 -10.02 -19.25
CA PRO A 88 0.71 -10.23 -17.89
C PRO A 88 1.74 -10.77 -16.90
N ASP A 89 2.59 -11.70 -17.32
CA ASP A 89 3.69 -12.26 -16.52
C ASP A 89 4.69 -11.18 -16.09
N ARG A 90 5.16 -10.37 -17.03
CA ARG A 90 6.07 -9.25 -16.75
C ARG A 90 5.40 -8.19 -15.89
N ARG A 91 4.14 -7.88 -16.19
CA ARG A 91 3.40 -6.86 -15.43
C ARG A 91 3.22 -7.24 -13.97
N VAL A 92 2.96 -8.51 -13.65
CA VAL A 92 2.89 -9.01 -12.28
C VAL A 92 4.21 -8.79 -11.55
N VAL A 93 5.35 -9.12 -12.19
CA VAL A 93 6.69 -8.89 -11.60
C VAL A 93 6.93 -7.41 -11.32
N GLU A 94 6.69 -6.54 -12.31
CA GLU A 94 6.92 -5.09 -12.15
C GLU A 94 6.00 -4.46 -11.10
N LEU A 95 4.74 -4.91 -10.97
CA LEU A 95 3.84 -4.48 -9.90
C LEU A 95 4.37 -4.90 -8.50
N GLY A 96 4.91 -6.11 -8.38
CA GLY A 96 5.53 -6.57 -7.15
C GLY A 96 6.77 -5.73 -6.77
N LEU A 97 7.63 -5.41 -7.74
CA LEU A 97 8.80 -4.57 -7.53
C LEU A 97 8.42 -3.12 -7.17
N ALA A 98 7.40 -2.56 -7.82
CA ALA A 98 6.88 -1.23 -7.49
C ALA A 98 6.31 -1.16 -6.06
N TYR A 99 5.66 -2.23 -5.59
CA TYR A 99 5.24 -2.33 -4.19
C TYR A 99 6.44 -2.35 -3.23
N MET A 100 7.50 -3.09 -3.55
CA MET A 100 8.71 -3.15 -2.71
C MET A 100 9.46 -1.81 -2.69
N GLU A 101 9.50 -1.10 -3.83
CA GLU A 101 10.04 0.26 -3.92
C GLU A 101 9.24 1.23 -3.03
N PHE A 102 7.90 1.20 -3.13
CA PHE A 102 7.03 1.96 -2.24
C PHE A 102 7.32 1.67 -0.76
N ALA A 103 7.41 0.41 -0.38
CA ALA A 103 7.63 -0.01 1.01
C ALA A 103 8.98 0.48 1.56
N ARG A 104 10.03 0.47 0.72
CA ARG A 104 11.35 1.01 1.07
C ARG A 104 11.34 2.52 1.23
N ASP A 105 10.69 3.22 0.32
CA ASP A 105 10.72 4.69 0.26
C ASP A 105 9.71 5.32 1.24
N ASN A 106 8.65 4.56 1.63
CA ASN A 106 7.56 5.03 2.49
C ASN A 106 7.30 4.06 3.67
N PRO A 107 8.29 3.79 4.54
CA PRO A 107 8.15 2.79 5.60
C PRO A 107 7.04 3.13 6.62
N MET A 108 6.77 4.41 6.84
CA MET A 108 5.69 4.86 7.74
C MET A 108 4.31 4.55 7.15
N ASP A 109 4.12 4.75 5.84
CA ASP A 109 2.88 4.41 5.14
C ASP A 109 2.64 2.91 5.15
N LEU A 110 3.67 2.11 4.88
CA LEU A 110 3.59 0.67 4.97
C LEU A 110 3.12 0.21 6.37
N ARG A 111 3.71 0.77 7.44
CA ARG A 111 3.31 0.45 8.82
C ARG A 111 1.85 0.85 9.10
N CYS A 112 1.41 2.01 8.62
CA CYS A 112 0.00 2.42 8.71
C CYS A 112 -0.91 1.43 7.98
N MET A 113 -0.56 1.01 6.77
CA MET A 113 -1.33 0.02 6.01
C MET A 113 -1.43 -1.33 6.74
N MET A 114 -0.35 -1.78 7.38
CA MET A 114 -0.36 -3.00 8.19
C MET A 114 -1.34 -2.89 9.37
N LEU A 115 -1.37 -1.74 10.05
CA LEU A 115 -2.33 -1.50 11.13
C LEU A 115 -3.79 -1.50 10.64
N SER A 116 -4.04 -1.09 9.39
CA SER A 116 -5.41 -1.04 8.85
C SER A 116 -6.09 -2.41 8.79
N THR A 117 -5.32 -3.49 8.67
CA THR A 117 -5.84 -4.87 8.60
C THR A 117 -6.40 -5.36 9.93
N SER A 118 -5.91 -4.82 11.05
CA SER A 118 -6.33 -5.20 12.41
C SER A 118 -7.46 -4.32 12.97
N LEU A 119 -7.88 -3.27 12.24
CA LEU A 119 -8.93 -2.36 12.70
C LEU A 119 -10.26 -2.68 12.02
N ASP A 120 -11.33 -2.71 12.81
CA ASP A 120 -12.70 -2.82 12.30
C ASP A 120 -13.21 -1.45 11.84
N LEU A 121 -12.64 -0.96 10.75
CA LEU A 121 -13.00 0.31 10.16
C LEU A 121 -14.17 0.14 9.16
N PRO A 122 -15.09 1.10 9.11
CA PRO A 122 -16.19 1.05 8.17
C PRO A 122 -15.66 1.02 6.71
N PRO A 123 -16.41 0.42 5.76
CA PRO A 123 -15.98 0.29 4.35
C PRO A 123 -15.63 1.63 3.67
N SER A 124 -16.19 2.73 4.17
CA SER A 124 -15.89 4.10 3.70
C SER A 124 -14.54 4.66 4.13
N SER A 125 -13.82 3.97 5.02
CA SER A 125 -12.58 4.43 5.64
C SER A 125 -11.33 3.85 4.97
N GLY A 126 -11.01 4.22 3.74
CA GLY A 126 -9.74 3.84 3.11
C GLY A 126 -9.59 2.33 2.78
N LYS A 127 -10.35 1.43 3.44
CA LYS A 127 -10.36 0.00 3.12
C LYS A 127 -10.74 -0.27 1.66
N ALA A 128 -11.59 0.59 1.08
CA ALA A 128 -11.94 0.56 -0.34
C ALA A 128 -10.75 0.96 -1.25
N LEU A 129 -9.82 1.79 -0.77
CA LEU A 129 -8.62 2.20 -1.52
C LEU A 129 -7.57 1.09 -1.57
N GLY A 130 -7.40 0.30 -0.48
CA GLY A 130 -6.56 -0.89 -0.49
C GLY A 130 -7.00 -1.95 -1.51
N LEU A 131 -8.29 -1.91 -1.92
CA LEU A 131 -8.81 -2.74 -3.00
C LEU A 131 -8.29 -2.32 -4.39
N GLY A 132 -7.75 -1.11 -4.57
CA GLY A 132 -7.20 -0.65 -5.85
C GLY A 132 -6.01 -1.48 -6.31
N ALA A 133 -5.01 -1.64 -5.45
CA ALA A 133 -3.83 -2.49 -5.70
C ALA A 133 -4.22 -3.97 -5.89
N ALA A 134 -5.08 -4.50 -5.01
CA ALA A 134 -5.58 -5.87 -5.11
C ALA A 134 -6.39 -6.10 -6.39
N ARG A 135 -7.18 -5.12 -6.82
CA ARG A 135 -7.92 -5.18 -8.08
C ARG A 135 -6.97 -5.18 -9.28
N LEU A 136 -5.97 -4.31 -9.29
CA LEU A 136 -5.01 -4.19 -10.39
C LEU A 136 -4.28 -5.52 -10.62
N ILE A 137 -3.76 -6.15 -9.55
CA ILE A 137 -3.08 -7.43 -9.67
C ILE A 137 -4.04 -8.57 -10.07
N GLY A 138 -5.26 -8.60 -9.51
CA GLY A 138 -6.29 -9.56 -9.88
C GLY A 138 -6.76 -9.42 -11.33
N GLU A 139 -6.83 -8.19 -11.86
CA GLU A 139 -7.12 -7.92 -13.27
C GLU A 139 -6.00 -8.39 -14.18
N THR A 140 -4.74 -8.19 -13.78
CA THR A 140 -3.58 -8.66 -14.52
C THR A 140 -3.57 -10.19 -14.62
N PHE A 141 -3.87 -10.92 -13.54
CA PHE A 141 -3.99 -12.38 -13.58
C PHE A 141 -5.17 -12.85 -14.43
N ARG A 142 -6.34 -12.23 -14.31
CA ARG A 142 -7.49 -12.57 -15.16
C ARG A 142 -7.19 -12.37 -16.66
N GLN A 143 -6.53 -11.27 -16.99
CA GLN A 143 -6.10 -11.01 -18.37
C GLN A 143 -5.10 -12.08 -18.83
N GLY A 144 -4.14 -12.46 -17.99
CA GLY A 144 -3.15 -13.48 -18.32
C GLY A 144 -3.77 -14.87 -18.53
N VAL A 145 -4.79 -15.23 -17.75
CA VAL A 145 -5.57 -16.47 -17.97
C VAL A 145 -6.31 -16.42 -19.30
N GLN A 146 -6.96 -15.30 -19.63
CA GLN A 146 -7.67 -15.12 -20.91
C GLN A 146 -6.73 -15.19 -22.11
N GLN A 147 -5.48 -14.77 -21.96
CA GLN A 147 -4.44 -14.81 -23.00
C GLN A 147 -3.66 -16.14 -23.04
N GLY A 148 -3.95 -17.07 -22.15
CA GLY A 148 -3.23 -18.36 -22.05
C GLY A 148 -1.82 -18.24 -21.49
N VAL A 149 -1.46 -17.11 -20.87
CA VAL A 149 -0.16 -16.90 -20.20
C VAL A 149 -0.12 -17.67 -18.88
N PHE A 150 -1.21 -17.59 -18.11
CA PHE A 150 -1.37 -18.36 -16.86
C PHE A 150 -2.39 -19.47 -17.07
N GLN A 151 -2.13 -20.62 -16.46
CA GLN A 151 -3.05 -21.74 -16.50
C GLN A 151 -3.59 -22.03 -15.10
N PRO A 152 -4.89 -21.83 -14.88
CA PRO A 152 -5.53 -22.42 -13.70
C PRO A 152 -5.61 -23.94 -13.93
N ASP A 153 -4.73 -24.68 -13.26
CA ASP A 153 -4.62 -26.14 -13.37
C ASP A 153 -5.54 -26.88 -12.39
N GLY A 154 -6.53 -26.20 -11.84
CA GLY A 154 -7.42 -26.71 -10.79
C GLY A 154 -6.84 -26.58 -9.38
N LEU A 155 -5.55 -26.23 -9.23
CA LEU A 155 -4.93 -25.95 -7.93
C LEU A 155 -5.06 -24.47 -7.56
N PHE A 156 -4.92 -23.54 -8.54
CA PHE A 156 -5.00 -22.12 -8.30
C PHE A 156 -5.88 -21.41 -9.34
N SER A 157 -6.92 -20.75 -8.88
CA SER A 157 -7.67 -19.78 -9.67
C SER A 157 -6.90 -18.45 -9.80
N ALA A 158 -7.28 -17.57 -10.75
CA ALA A 158 -6.66 -16.26 -10.89
C ALA A 158 -6.68 -15.41 -9.59
N PRO A 159 -7.75 -15.39 -8.78
CA PRO A 159 -7.72 -14.75 -7.46
C PRO A 159 -6.70 -15.35 -6.49
N GLU A 160 -6.54 -16.66 -6.47
CA GLU A 160 -5.56 -17.36 -5.61
C GLU A 160 -4.12 -17.07 -6.05
N MET A 161 -3.86 -17.02 -7.36
CA MET A 161 -2.56 -16.59 -7.91
C MET A 161 -2.24 -15.14 -7.48
N ALA A 162 -3.21 -14.23 -7.58
CA ALA A 162 -3.07 -12.85 -7.15
C ALA A 162 -2.79 -12.74 -5.64
N TYR A 163 -3.51 -13.52 -4.83
CA TYR A 163 -3.29 -13.60 -3.39
C TYR A 163 -1.89 -14.14 -3.06
N GLY A 164 -1.44 -15.18 -3.75
CA GLY A 164 -0.12 -15.79 -3.55
C GLY A 164 1.02 -14.80 -3.85
N VAL A 165 0.96 -14.07 -4.96
CA VAL A 165 1.93 -13.03 -5.29
C VAL A 165 1.89 -11.90 -4.25
N TRP A 166 0.71 -11.45 -3.85
CA TRP A 166 0.58 -10.42 -2.83
C TRP A 166 1.20 -10.86 -1.49
N ALA A 167 0.91 -12.09 -1.04
CA ALA A 167 1.47 -12.65 0.18
C ALA A 167 3.01 -12.79 0.10
N LEU A 168 3.53 -13.22 -1.05
CA LEU A 168 4.97 -13.33 -1.29
C LEU A 168 5.65 -11.95 -1.17
N VAL A 169 5.16 -10.94 -1.87
CA VAL A 169 5.74 -9.59 -1.86
C VAL A 169 5.67 -8.99 -0.45
N HIS A 170 4.55 -9.17 0.24
CA HIS A 170 4.37 -8.73 1.63
C HIS A 170 5.36 -9.43 2.57
N GLY A 171 5.54 -10.74 2.43
CA GLY A 171 6.51 -11.52 3.17
C GLY A 171 7.93 -11.02 2.92
N MET A 172 8.32 -10.82 1.66
CA MET A 172 9.64 -10.32 1.28
C MET A 172 9.93 -8.95 1.91
N VAL A 173 8.98 -8.02 1.88
CA VAL A 173 9.12 -6.71 2.53
C VAL A 173 9.24 -6.84 4.05
N SER A 174 8.44 -7.72 4.66
CA SER A 174 8.43 -7.91 6.12
C SER A 174 9.73 -8.50 6.65
N VAL A 175 10.42 -9.33 5.86
CA VAL A 175 11.67 -9.98 6.26
C VAL A 175 12.92 -9.27 5.73
N ALA A 176 12.79 -8.21 4.94
CA ALA A 176 13.90 -7.52 4.31
C ALA A 176 14.93 -6.93 5.30
N GLY A 177 14.52 -6.69 6.56
CA GLY A 177 15.40 -6.21 7.64
C GLY A 177 15.95 -7.31 8.55
N ILE A 178 15.64 -8.58 8.27
CA ILE A 178 16.10 -9.72 9.08
C ILE A 178 17.37 -10.28 8.45
N ASP A 179 18.45 -10.35 9.23
CA ASP A 179 19.66 -11.05 8.80
C ASP A 179 19.42 -12.57 8.90
N LEU A 180 19.24 -13.19 7.74
CA LEU A 180 19.04 -14.64 7.63
C LEU A 180 20.33 -15.41 7.34
N SER A 181 21.49 -14.76 7.32
CA SER A 181 22.77 -15.37 6.96
C SER A 181 23.16 -16.55 7.87
N GLU A 182 22.79 -16.49 9.16
CA GLU A 182 23.03 -17.56 10.13
C GLU A 182 22.18 -18.82 9.89
N VAL A 183 21.01 -18.67 9.26
CA VAL A 183 20.03 -19.75 9.10
C VAL A 183 20.11 -20.39 7.71
N SER A 184 20.42 -19.62 6.68
CA SER A 184 20.27 -20.06 5.30
C SER A 184 21.52 -19.86 4.41
N GLY A 185 22.66 -19.48 5.02
CA GLY A 185 23.86 -19.12 4.27
C GLY A 185 23.68 -17.78 3.54
N GLU A 186 24.46 -17.53 2.49
CA GLU A 186 24.31 -16.33 1.66
C GLU A 186 23.00 -16.36 0.85
N VAL A 187 21.86 -16.07 1.49
CA VAL A 187 20.63 -15.77 0.75
C VAL A 187 20.67 -14.31 0.31
N SER A 188 21.41 -14.04 -0.73
CA SER A 188 21.18 -12.84 -1.55
C SER A 188 19.94 -13.09 -2.40
N ALA A 189 18.77 -12.94 -1.82
CA ALA A 189 17.54 -13.04 -2.58
C ALA A 189 17.37 -11.75 -3.39
N ASP A 190 17.79 -11.76 -4.65
CA ASP A 190 17.37 -10.74 -5.61
C ASP A 190 15.82 -10.80 -5.71
N PRO A 191 15.10 -9.76 -5.26
CA PRO A 191 13.64 -9.77 -5.26
C PRO A 191 13.04 -10.00 -6.65
N ARG A 192 13.66 -9.46 -7.69
CA ARG A 192 13.23 -9.67 -9.08
C ARG A 192 13.28 -11.15 -9.43
N ARG A 193 14.41 -11.81 -9.17
CA ARG A 193 14.57 -13.23 -9.46
C ARG A 193 13.58 -14.11 -8.72
N VAL A 194 13.30 -13.80 -7.46
CA VAL A 194 12.29 -14.54 -6.67
C VAL A 194 10.91 -14.38 -7.30
N LEU A 195 10.51 -13.15 -7.65
CA LEU A 195 9.22 -12.90 -8.29
C LEU A 195 9.10 -13.56 -9.65
N GLU A 196 10.13 -13.43 -10.51
CA GLU A 196 10.15 -14.06 -11.83
C GLU A 196 10.04 -15.59 -11.73
N THR A 197 10.76 -16.20 -10.77
CA THR A 197 10.68 -17.64 -10.53
C THR A 197 9.28 -18.06 -10.07
N TYR A 198 8.69 -17.34 -9.12
CA TYR A 198 7.35 -17.63 -8.64
C TYR A 198 6.29 -17.47 -9.74
N VAL A 199 6.37 -16.39 -10.52
CA VAL A 199 5.46 -16.15 -11.65
C VAL A 199 5.61 -17.22 -12.72
N ALA A 200 6.84 -17.68 -13.01
CA ALA A 200 7.09 -18.75 -13.97
C ALA A 200 6.42 -20.09 -13.59
N LEU A 201 6.28 -20.38 -12.29
CA LEU A 201 5.56 -21.56 -11.79
C LEU A 201 4.04 -21.47 -12.05
N LEU A 202 3.50 -20.28 -12.22
CA LEU A 202 2.08 -20.06 -12.50
C LEU A 202 1.77 -19.99 -14.01
N MET A 203 2.81 -20.02 -14.85
CA MET A 203 2.64 -19.97 -16.30
C MET A 203 2.22 -21.32 -16.87
N ALA A 204 1.51 -21.28 -17.99
CA ALA A 204 1.21 -22.49 -18.76
C ALA A 204 2.52 -23.19 -19.19
N PRO A 205 2.59 -24.53 -19.12
CA PRO A 205 3.71 -25.26 -19.70
C PRO A 205 3.81 -24.93 -21.19
N ARG A 206 5.02 -24.61 -21.65
CA ARG A 206 5.33 -24.32 -23.06
C ARG A 206 5.34 -25.61 -23.88
#